data_83c67cad232de32889fbcc7a14e7f833
#
_entry.id   83c67cad232de32889fbcc7a14e7f833
#
_cell.length_a   1.000
_cell.length_b   1.000
_cell.length_c   1.000
_cell.angle_alpha   90.00
_cell.angle_beta   90.00
_cell.angle_gamma   90.00
#
_symmetry.space_group_name_H-M   'P 1'
#
loop_
_entity.id
_entity.type
_entity.pdbx_description
1 polymer ?
#
loop_
_entity_poly.entity_id
_entity_poly.type
_entity_poly.pdbx_seq_one_letter_code
_entity_poly.pdbx_strand_id
1 'polypeptide(L)'
;MVEKPMMIFLHGGGVSSWMWQEHMEIFKETNECYTPDFIGHGTRANETSFSMRESALEIISWIKEHAHGRTVILIGFSLGAQVAVDVLSREPDIADIAIINSALVLPLPWLYLMVRPILPLTYPLLKKDWFIQLQAEKMGLPNDVLGHYAADSKQLQKKTLLTMFQENLHYKLPDTFKQAKARILVTVGEQEKGIMTRSAEKITNAHPNAAGFIVPDIGHTFTFEKKELFVDMIKSFIEERALPAELKEIRQLSHLKRKDKHKRGK
;
A
#
# COMPACT_ATOMS: atom_id res chain seq x y z
N MET A 1 15.86 -24.99 -15.57
CA MET A 1 15.55 -23.55 -15.71
C MET A 1 15.43 -22.99 -14.30
N VAL A 2 16.02 -21.84 -14.02
CA VAL A 2 15.80 -21.16 -12.72
C VAL A 2 14.35 -20.71 -12.71
N GLU A 3 13.58 -21.09 -11.69
CA GLU A 3 12.20 -20.65 -11.56
C GLU A 3 12.17 -19.13 -11.31
N LYS A 4 11.21 -18.44 -11.95
CA LYS A 4 11.05 -16.99 -11.78
C LYS A 4 10.67 -16.66 -10.34
N PRO A 5 11.17 -15.56 -9.76
CA PRO A 5 10.66 -15.05 -8.50
C PRO A 5 9.15 -14.83 -8.55
N MET A 6 8.49 -15.03 -7.41
CA MET A 6 7.07 -14.75 -7.24
C MET A 6 6.88 -13.31 -6.79
N MET A 7 6.07 -12.54 -7.52
CA MET A 7 5.79 -11.15 -7.21
C MET A 7 4.29 -10.95 -6.98
N ILE A 8 3.93 -10.46 -5.80
CA ILE A 8 2.53 -10.32 -5.37
C ILE A 8 2.24 -8.83 -5.17
N PHE A 9 1.22 -8.34 -5.87
CA PHE A 9 0.78 -6.96 -5.81
C PHE A 9 -0.54 -6.85 -5.05
N LEU A 10 -0.57 -6.06 -3.99
CA LEU A 10 -1.72 -5.85 -3.10
C LEU A 10 -2.29 -4.45 -3.31
N HIS A 11 -3.54 -4.38 -3.75
CA HIS A 11 -4.20 -3.14 -4.16
C HIS A 11 -4.64 -2.27 -2.98
N GLY A 12 -4.95 -0.99 -3.25
CA GLY A 12 -5.50 -0.04 -2.29
C GLY A 12 -6.98 -0.27 -1.95
N GLY A 13 -7.49 0.43 -0.96
CA GLY A 13 -8.91 0.39 -0.62
C GLY A 13 -9.78 1.09 -1.66
N GLY A 14 -10.91 0.49 -2.03
CA GLY A 14 -11.87 1.05 -3.00
C GLY A 14 -11.45 0.93 -4.46
N VAL A 15 -10.37 0.23 -4.75
CA VAL A 15 -9.89 -0.19 -6.07
C VAL A 15 -9.65 -1.70 -6.04
N SER A 16 -9.27 -2.29 -7.17
CA SER A 16 -9.00 -3.74 -7.27
C SER A 16 -7.72 -4.02 -8.07
N SER A 17 -7.50 -5.28 -8.41
CA SER A 17 -6.29 -5.78 -9.09
C SER A 17 -5.93 -5.04 -10.36
N TRP A 18 -6.90 -4.42 -11.07
CA TRP A 18 -6.66 -3.64 -12.29
C TRP A 18 -5.61 -2.53 -12.10
N MET A 19 -5.50 -1.98 -10.89
CA MET A 19 -4.52 -0.91 -10.62
C MET A 19 -3.07 -1.35 -10.88
N TRP A 20 -2.81 -2.64 -10.87
CA TRP A 20 -1.50 -3.22 -11.07
C TRP A 20 -1.27 -3.76 -12.48
N GLN A 21 -2.26 -3.68 -13.37
CA GLN A 21 -2.20 -4.31 -14.70
C GLN A 21 -0.97 -3.87 -15.49
N GLU A 22 -0.69 -2.58 -15.57
CA GLU A 22 0.47 -2.06 -16.31
C GLU A 22 1.80 -2.45 -15.64
N HIS A 23 1.86 -2.45 -14.31
CA HIS A 23 3.04 -2.89 -13.58
C HIS A 23 3.29 -4.39 -13.80
N MET A 24 2.24 -5.20 -13.73
CA MET A 24 2.32 -6.63 -14.00
C MET A 24 2.86 -6.90 -15.41
N GLU A 25 2.41 -6.16 -16.43
CA GLU A 25 2.93 -6.31 -17.82
C GLU A 25 4.44 -6.09 -17.90
N ILE A 26 4.99 -5.16 -17.08
CA ILE A 26 6.43 -4.87 -17.05
C ILE A 26 7.20 -5.97 -16.31
N PHE A 27 6.65 -6.50 -15.22
CA PHE A 27 7.37 -7.44 -14.36
C PHE A 27 7.19 -8.92 -14.76
N LYS A 28 6.15 -9.28 -15.51
CA LYS A 28 5.87 -10.69 -15.91
C LYS A 28 6.96 -11.35 -16.76
N GLU A 29 7.80 -10.56 -17.43
CA GLU A 29 8.90 -11.11 -18.20
C GLU A 29 9.93 -11.82 -17.31
N THR A 30 10.20 -11.28 -16.13
CA THR A 30 11.22 -11.78 -15.19
C THR A 30 10.63 -12.41 -13.93
N ASN A 31 9.36 -12.19 -13.64
CA ASN A 31 8.69 -12.67 -12.43
C ASN A 31 7.38 -13.39 -12.78
N GLU A 32 6.91 -14.27 -11.90
CA GLU A 32 5.54 -14.75 -11.88
C GLU A 32 4.70 -13.80 -11.02
N CYS A 33 3.82 -13.04 -11.67
CA CYS A 33 3.06 -11.98 -11.02
C CYS A 33 1.67 -12.46 -10.61
N TYR A 34 1.27 -12.12 -9.38
CA TYR A 34 -0.05 -12.37 -8.81
C TYR A 34 -0.66 -11.08 -8.25
N THR A 35 -1.91 -10.79 -8.62
CA THR A 35 -2.64 -9.58 -8.22
C THR A 35 -4.02 -9.97 -7.68
N PRO A 36 -4.13 -10.42 -6.42
CA PRO A 36 -5.41 -10.84 -5.87
C PRO A 36 -6.34 -9.66 -5.59
N ASP A 37 -7.64 -9.85 -5.79
CA ASP A 37 -8.65 -8.96 -5.24
C ASP A 37 -8.91 -9.31 -3.78
N PHE A 38 -8.92 -8.32 -2.89
CA PHE A 38 -9.35 -8.53 -1.51
C PHE A 38 -10.85 -8.80 -1.41
N ILE A 39 -11.24 -9.53 -0.36
CA ILE A 39 -12.65 -9.76 -0.04
C ILE A 39 -13.41 -8.43 -0.06
N GLY A 40 -14.53 -8.40 -0.77
CA GLY A 40 -15.38 -7.22 -0.91
C GLY A 40 -14.90 -6.19 -1.96
N HIS A 41 -13.85 -6.49 -2.73
CA HIS A 41 -13.32 -5.64 -3.81
C HIS A 41 -13.28 -6.38 -5.15
N GLY A 42 -13.34 -5.63 -6.25
CA GLY A 42 -13.18 -6.15 -7.62
C GLY A 42 -14.07 -7.35 -7.93
N THR A 43 -13.48 -8.43 -8.40
CA THR A 43 -14.19 -9.69 -8.72
C THR A 43 -14.85 -10.34 -7.51
N ARG A 44 -14.40 -9.97 -6.30
CA ARG A 44 -14.89 -10.48 -5.01
C ARG A 44 -15.83 -9.51 -4.28
N ALA A 45 -16.36 -8.47 -4.98
CA ALA A 45 -17.20 -7.43 -4.40
C ALA A 45 -18.48 -7.97 -3.72
N ASN A 46 -18.98 -9.14 -4.14
CA ASN A 46 -20.17 -9.77 -3.61
C ASN A 46 -19.91 -10.77 -2.46
N GLU A 47 -18.66 -10.95 -2.07
CA GLU A 47 -18.30 -11.75 -0.91
C GLU A 47 -18.57 -11.01 0.40
N THR A 48 -18.15 -11.60 1.53
CA THR A 48 -18.27 -10.97 2.84
C THR A 48 -17.49 -9.65 2.88
N SER A 49 -17.73 -8.82 3.89
CA SER A 49 -17.03 -7.53 4.04
C SER A 49 -15.54 -7.70 4.29
N PHE A 50 -14.74 -6.73 3.87
CA PHE A 50 -13.29 -6.69 4.05
C PHE A 50 -12.86 -7.00 5.49
N SER A 51 -11.78 -7.78 5.62
CA SER A 51 -11.06 -8.02 6.86
C SER A 51 -9.55 -8.01 6.59
N MET A 52 -8.81 -7.21 7.32
CA MET A 52 -7.36 -7.13 7.26
C MET A 52 -6.73 -8.49 7.55
N ARG A 53 -7.18 -9.11 8.64
CA ARG A 53 -6.67 -10.40 9.09
C ARG A 53 -6.89 -11.50 8.05
N GLU A 54 -8.12 -11.61 7.51
CA GLU A 54 -8.44 -12.67 6.54
C GLU A 54 -7.68 -12.46 5.24
N SER A 55 -7.58 -11.21 4.75
CA SER A 55 -6.78 -10.88 3.59
C SER A 55 -5.30 -11.28 3.78
N ALA A 56 -4.72 -10.99 4.94
CA ALA A 56 -3.34 -11.40 5.23
C ALA A 56 -3.17 -12.92 5.28
N LEU A 57 -4.12 -13.65 5.90
CA LEU A 57 -4.07 -15.11 5.99
C LEU A 57 -4.23 -15.79 4.63
N GLU A 58 -5.09 -15.26 3.75
CA GLU A 58 -5.25 -15.75 2.37
C GLU A 58 -3.94 -15.58 1.58
N ILE A 59 -3.28 -14.42 1.68
CA ILE A 59 -1.98 -14.18 1.02
C ILE A 59 -0.91 -15.13 1.55
N ILE A 60 -0.84 -15.33 2.87
CA ILE A 60 0.09 -16.27 3.50
C ILE A 60 -0.15 -17.69 2.99
N SER A 61 -1.41 -18.14 2.97
CA SER A 61 -1.76 -19.47 2.49
C SER A 61 -1.37 -19.66 1.02
N TRP A 62 -1.67 -18.67 0.20
CA TRP A 62 -1.36 -18.71 -1.23
C TRP A 62 0.16 -18.76 -1.47
N ILE A 63 0.95 -17.96 -0.75
CA ILE A 63 2.42 -18.01 -0.85
C ILE A 63 2.95 -19.39 -0.44
N LYS A 64 2.49 -19.93 0.69
CA LYS A 64 2.93 -21.24 1.17
C LYS A 64 2.64 -22.36 0.17
N GLU A 65 1.51 -22.27 -0.52
CA GLU A 65 1.11 -23.25 -1.53
C GLU A 65 1.92 -23.14 -2.83
N HIS A 66 2.28 -21.92 -3.25
CA HIS A 66 2.81 -21.70 -4.59
C HIS A 66 4.28 -21.28 -4.66
N ALA A 67 4.90 -20.83 -3.55
CA ALA A 67 6.27 -20.32 -3.59
C ALA A 67 7.31 -21.40 -3.90
N HIS A 68 7.16 -22.61 -3.36
CA HIS A 68 8.07 -23.75 -3.61
C HIS A 68 9.55 -23.41 -3.44
N GLY A 69 9.89 -22.52 -2.48
CA GLY A 69 11.27 -22.07 -2.23
C GLY A 69 11.81 -21.00 -3.18
N ARG A 70 10.96 -20.43 -4.03
CA ARG A 70 11.31 -19.28 -4.88
C ARG A 70 11.39 -17.99 -4.05
N THR A 71 12.16 -17.04 -4.54
CA THR A 71 12.14 -15.67 -3.99
C THR A 71 10.74 -15.08 -4.06
N VAL A 72 10.25 -14.57 -2.93
CA VAL A 72 8.92 -13.93 -2.79
C VAL A 72 9.10 -12.43 -2.61
N ILE A 73 8.44 -11.66 -3.50
CA ILE A 73 8.45 -10.19 -3.51
C ILE A 73 7.01 -9.72 -3.26
N LEU A 74 6.79 -9.01 -2.16
CA LEU A 74 5.49 -8.52 -1.75
C LEU A 74 5.40 -7.00 -1.92
N ILE A 75 4.45 -6.53 -2.72
CA ILE A 75 4.29 -5.11 -3.05
C ILE A 75 2.89 -4.68 -2.62
N GLY A 76 2.79 -3.71 -1.72
CA GLY A 76 1.51 -3.21 -1.25
C GLY A 76 1.38 -1.70 -1.39
N PHE A 77 0.18 -1.26 -1.77
CA PHE A 77 -0.21 0.14 -1.82
C PHE A 77 -1.34 0.45 -0.85
N SER A 78 -1.20 1.49 -0.03
CA SER A 78 -2.25 2.00 0.87
C SER A 78 -2.82 0.89 1.77
N LEU A 79 -4.09 0.48 1.60
CA LEU A 79 -4.69 -0.67 2.31
C LEU A 79 -3.90 -1.96 2.07
N GLY A 80 -3.46 -2.20 0.82
CA GLY A 80 -2.62 -3.34 0.49
C GLY A 80 -1.25 -3.30 1.16
N ALA A 81 -0.71 -2.11 1.41
CA ALA A 81 0.51 -1.95 2.18
C ALA A 81 0.32 -2.29 3.67
N GLN A 82 -0.86 -1.99 4.25
CA GLN A 82 -1.22 -2.46 5.60
C GLN A 82 -1.35 -3.99 5.63
N VAL A 83 -1.98 -4.59 4.61
CA VAL A 83 -2.05 -6.06 4.49
C VAL A 83 -0.66 -6.66 4.39
N ALA A 84 0.26 -6.08 3.60
CA ALA A 84 1.66 -6.53 3.52
C ALA A 84 2.35 -6.48 4.88
N VAL A 85 2.16 -5.40 5.65
CA VAL A 85 2.68 -5.29 7.02
C VAL A 85 2.10 -6.39 7.93
N ASP A 86 0.80 -6.69 7.80
CA ASP A 86 0.15 -7.74 8.60
C ASP A 86 0.65 -9.14 8.22
N VAL A 87 0.85 -9.41 6.93
CA VAL A 87 1.46 -10.65 6.41
C VAL A 87 2.85 -10.87 7.00
N LEU A 88 3.74 -9.89 6.89
CA LEU A 88 5.10 -9.94 7.41
C LEU A 88 5.16 -10.07 8.94
N SER A 89 4.15 -9.51 9.62
CA SER A 89 4.06 -9.56 11.09
C SER A 89 3.60 -10.92 11.61
N ARG A 90 2.83 -11.67 10.80
CA ARG A 90 2.29 -13.00 11.16
C ARG A 90 3.24 -14.13 10.78
N GLU A 91 3.89 -13.98 9.64
CA GLU A 91 4.82 -14.97 9.08
C GLU A 91 6.13 -14.26 8.71
N PRO A 92 7.06 -14.14 9.65
CA PRO A 92 8.29 -13.35 9.45
C PRO A 92 9.18 -13.79 8.28
N ASP A 93 9.14 -15.06 7.90
CA ASP A 93 9.98 -15.66 6.85
C ASP A 93 9.24 -15.82 5.51
N ILE A 94 8.05 -15.22 5.37
CA ILE A 94 7.15 -15.46 4.23
C ILE A 94 7.59 -14.77 2.92
N ALA A 95 8.37 -13.70 3.03
CA ALA A 95 8.84 -12.93 1.88
C ALA A 95 10.31 -12.53 2.05
N ASP A 96 11.04 -12.46 0.93
CA ASP A 96 12.44 -12.02 0.87
C ASP A 96 12.55 -10.50 0.71
N ILE A 97 11.61 -9.91 -0.03
CA ILE A 97 11.56 -8.48 -0.33
C ILE A 97 10.14 -7.97 -0.14
N ALA A 98 10.00 -6.78 0.45
CA ALA A 98 8.72 -6.12 0.57
C ALA A 98 8.82 -4.64 0.21
N ILE A 99 7.86 -4.15 -0.58
CA ILE A 99 7.66 -2.73 -0.90
C ILE A 99 6.35 -2.28 -0.26
N ILE A 100 6.45 -1.36 0.70
CA ILE A 100 5.35 -0.83 1.50
C ILE A 100 5.14 0.63 1.10
N ASN A 101 4.19 0.87 0.19
CA ASN A 101 3.90 2.21 -0.32
C ASN A 101 2.67 2.80 0.40
N SER A 102 2.86 3.91 1.08
CA SER A 102 1.80 4.73 1.70
C SER A 102 0.91 3.98 2.70
N ALA A 103 1.50 3.18 3.60
CA ALA A 103 0.77 2.49 4.66
C ALA A 103 0.47 3.40 5.86
N LEU A 104 -0.80 3.47 6.28
CA LEU A 104 -1.20 4.12 7.54
C LEU A 104 -1.06 3.11 8.70
N VAL A 105 -0.08 3.32 9.61
CA VAL A 105 0.15 2.45 10.77
C VAL A 105 0.05 3.18 12.12
N LEU A 106 -0.38 4.43 12.08
CA LEU A 106 -0.73 5.23 13.24
C LEU A 106 -2.24 5.35 13.33
N PRO A 107 -2.91 4.68 14.30
CA PRO A 107 -4.36 4.61 14.34
C PRO A 107 -5.02 5.98 14.57
N LEU A 108 -6.15 6.20 13.91
CA LEU A 108 -6.99 7.40 13.98
C LEU A 108 -8.44 7.05 14.37
N PRO A 109 -8.67 6.41 15.53
CA PRO A 109 -10.01 5.95 15.90
C PRO A 109 -11.01 7.11 16.06
N TRP A 110 -10.56 8.28 16.48
CA TRP A 110 -11.39 9.48 16.55
C TRP A 110 -11.91 9.93 15.18
N LEU A 111 -11.08 9.78 14.12
CA LEU A 111 -11.50 10.10 12.76
C LEU A 111 -12.58 9.12 12.29
N TYR A 112 -12.43 7.83 12.60
CA TYR A 112 -13.46 6.85 12.30
C TYR A 112 -14.80 7.19 12.97
N LEU A 113 -14.78 7.58 14.25
CA LEU A 113 -15.99 7.99 14.96
C LEU A 113 -16.68 9.19 14.31
N MET A 114 -15.92 10.13 13.74
CA MET A 114 -16.47 11.28 13.01
C MET A 114 -17.04 10.88 11.63
N VAL A 115 -16.35 9.99 10.90
CA VAL A 115 -16.72 9.63 9.51
C VAL A 115 -17.84 8.59 9.49
N ARG A 116 -17.87 7.69 10.47
CA ARG A 116 -18.83 6.58 10.55
C ARG A 116 -20.30 6.97 10.35
N PRO A 117 -20.85 8.02 10.97
CA PRO A 117 -22.23 8.42 10.75
C PRO A 117 -22.48 9.05 9.37
N ILE A 118 -21.44 9.62 8.75
CA ILE A 118 -21.50 10.31 7.47
C ILE A 118 -21.47 9.32 6.29
N LEU A 119 -20.64 8.29 6.39
CA LEU A 119 -20.45 7.29 5.32
C LEU A 119 -21.77 6.68 4.80
N PRO A 120 -22.72 6.24 5.65
CA PRO A 120 -23.97 5.71 5.18
C PRO A 120 -24.83 6.71 4.41
N LEU A 121 -24.72 8.00 4.74
CA LEU A 121 -25.48 9.09 4.10
C LEU A 121 -24.86 9.46 2.75
N THR A 122 -23.53 9.44 2.64
CA THR A 122 -22.80 9.76 1.41
C THR A 122 -22.64 8.54 0.48
N TYR A 123 -22.88 7.34 0.96
CA TYR A 123 -22.75 6.11 0.17
C TYR A 123 -23.49 6.13 -1.17
N PRO A 124 -24.75 6.64 -1.31
CA PRO A 124 -25.42 6.72 -2.59
C PRO A 124 -24.68 7.62 -3.60
N LEU A 125 -23.92 8.62 -3.13
CA LEU A 125 -23.14 9.50 -4.00
C LEU A 125 -21.97 8.76 -4.65
N LEU A 126 -21.36 7.79 -3.95
CA LEU A 126 -20.28 6.95 -4.47
C LEU A 126 -20.68 6.12 -5.70
N LYS A 127 -21.99 6.01 -5.97
CA LYS A 127 -22.56 5.30 -7.13
C LYS A 127 -22.87 6.23 -8.31
N LYS A 128 -22.71 7.55 -8.14
CA LYS A 128 -23.04 8.56 -9.16
C LYS A 128 -21.82 8.89 -10.00
N ASP A 129 -21.95 8.82 -11.33
CA ASP A 129 -20.85 9.02 -12.28
C ASP A 129 -20.11 10.36 -12.07
N TRP A 130 -20.84 11.45 -11.87
CA TRP A 130 -20.24 12.76 -11.62
C TRP A 130 -19.38 12.79 -10.34
N PHE A 131 -19.78 12.04 -9.30
CA PHE A 131 -19.06 11.99 -8.04
C PHE A 131 -17.83 11.07 -8.16
N ILE A 132 -17.96 9.96 -8.87
CA ILE A 132 -16.85 9.03 -9.20
C ILE A 132 -15.78 9.80 -9.98
N GLN A 133 -16.17 10.56 -11.01
CA GLN A 133 -15.24 11.38 -11.79
C GLN A 133 -14.53 12.42 -10.91
N LEU A 134 -15.26 13.15 -10.07
CA LEU A 134 -14.69 14.11 -9.14
C LEU A 134 -13.67 13.47 -8.17
N GLN A 135 -13.95 12.25 -7.70
CA GLN A 135 -13.02 11.51 -6.83
C GLN A 135 -11.77 11.06 -7.61
N ALA A 136 -11.95 10.52 -8.81
CA ALA A 136 -10.85 10.10 -9.66
C ALA A 136 -9.89 11.27 -9.98
N GLU A 137 -10.44 12.43 -10.35
CA GLU A 137 -9.66 13.66 -10.57
C GLU A 137 -8.88 14.08 -9.32
N LYS A 138 -9.53 14.08 -8.14
CA LYS A 138 -8.85 14.41 -6.87
C LYS A 138 -7.79 13.41 -6.45
N MET A 139 -7.90 12.18 -6.89
CA MET A 139 -6.92 11.13 -6.66
C MET A 139 -5.81 11.14 -7.73
N GLY A 140 -5.91 11.99 -8.76
CA GLY A 140 -4.94 12.00 -9.86
C GLY A 140 -4.97 10.73 -10.71
N LEU A 141 -6.12 10.03 -10.78
CA LEU A 141 -6.24 8.83 -11.59
C LEU A 141 -6.24 9.17 -13.08
N PRO A 142 -5.47 8.46 -13.92
CA PRO A 142 -5.49 8.63 -15.36
C PRO A 142 -6.88 8.32 -15.96
N ASN A 143 -7.20 8.96 -17.08
CA ASN A 143 -8.53 8.81 -17.72
C ASN A 143 -8.79 7.38 -18.24
N ASP A 144 -7.77 6.66 -18.63
CA ASP A 144 -7.84 5.29 -19.15
C ASP A 144 -8.27 4.27 -18.08
N VAL A 145 -8.01 4.53 -16.78
CA VAL A 145 -8.46 3.68 -15.67
C VAL A 145 -9.81 4.10 -15.06
N LEU A 146 -10.40 5.21 -15.51
CA LEU A 146 -11.65 5.73 -14.96
C LEU A 146 -12.80 4.72 -15.05
N GLY A 147 -12.86 3.94 -16.14
CA GLY A 147 -13.87 2.90 -16.33
C GLY A 147 -13.77 1.79 -15.26
N HIS A 148 -12.57 1.35 -14.93
CA HIS A 148 -12.32 0.36 -13.89
C HIS A 148 -12.66 0.91 -12.51
N TYR A 149 -12.22 2.12 -12.19
CA TYR A 149 -12.54 2.80 -10.94
C TYR A 149 -14.05 3.00 -10.76
N ALA A 150 -14.76 3.36 -11.84
CA ALA A 150 -16.22 3.51 -11.82
C ALA A 150 -16.93 2.16 -11.56
N ALA A 151 -16.46 1.08 -12.17
CA ALA A 151 -16.98 -0.26 -11.94
C ALA A 151 -16.82 -0.67 -10.47
N ASP A 152 -15.62 -0.54 -9.90
CA ASP A 152 -15.35 -0.85 -8.50
C ASP A 152 -16.19 0.01 -7.55
N SER A 153 -16.26 1.32 -7.80
CA SER A 153 -17.08 2.24 -6.99
C SER A 153 -18.55 1.86 -7.01
N LYS A 154 -19.08 1.41 -8.15
CA LYS A 154 -20.48 0.96 -8.28
C LYS A 154 -20.75 -0.39 -7.62
N GLN A 155 -19.77 -1.29 -7.60
CA GLN A 155 -19.90 -2.62 -6.99
C GLN A 155 -19.65 -2.61 -5.49
N LEU A 156 -18.79 -1.71 -4.98
CA LEU A 156 -18.41 -1.63 -3.57
C LEU A 156 -19.65 -1.58 -2.67
N GLN A 157 -19.79 -2.56 -1.79
CA GLN A 157 -20.92 -2.64 -0.87
C GLN A 157 -20.75 -1.67 0.32
N LYS A 158 -21.87 -1.15 0.84
CA LYS A 158 -21.89 -0.26 2.01
C LYS A 158 -21.19 -0.89 3.21
N LYS A 159 -21.42 -2.18 3.45
CA LYS A 159 -20.82 -2.92 4.55
C LYS A 159 -19.30 -2.98 4.40
N THR A 160 -18.81 -3.31 3.20
CA THR A 160 -17.38 -3.35 2.89
C THR A 160 -16.73 -1.97 3.09
N LEU A 161 -17.37 -0.90 2.60
CA LEU A 161 -16.89 0.47 2.82
C LEU A 161 -16.70 0.78 4.31
N LEU A 162 -17.69 0.45 5.14
CA LEU A 162 -17.64 0.71 6.58
C LEU A 162 -16.54 -0.12 7.28
N THR A 163 -16.43 -1.41 6.98
CA THR A 163 -15.41 -2.27 7.59
C THR A 163 -14.01 -1.90 7.11
N MET A 164 -13.85 -1.60 5.83
CA MET A 164 -12.57 -1.14 5.26
C MET A 164 -12.08 0.15 5.97
N PHE A 165 -12.94 1.17 6.13
CA PHE A 165 -12.58 2.38 6.86
C PHE A 165 -12.29 2.10 8.33
N GLN A 166 -13.06 1.23 8.96
CA GLN A 166 -12.85 0.84 10.36
C GLN A 166 -11.47 0.20 10.52
N GLU A 167 -11.15 -0.81 9.73
CA GLU A 167 -9.88 -1.54 9.83
C GLU A 167 -8.70 -0.66 9.46
N ASN A 168 -8.82 0.11 8.36
CA ASN A 168 -7.77 1.04 7.94
C ASN A 168 -7.42 2.07 9.02
N LEU A 169 -8.44 2.73 9.63
CA LEU A 169 -8.22 3.81 10.60
C LEU A 169 -7.87 3.30 12.01
N HIS A 170 -8.10 2.03 12.32
CA HIS A 170 -7.69 1.42 13.59
C HIS A 170 -6.38 0.65 13.50
N TYR A 171 -5.85 0.45 12.28
CA TYR A 171 -4.66 -0.34 12.09
C TYR A 171 -3.45 0.26 12.82
N LYS A 172 -2.78 -0.59 13.57
CA LYS A 172 -1.56 -0.24 14.31
C LYS A 172 -0.44 -1.20 13.89
N LEU A 173 0.76 -0.67 13.69
CA LEU A 173 1.94 -1.50 13.42
C LEU A 173 2.08 -2.57 14.50
N PRO A 174 2.02 -3.87 14.16
CA PRO A 174 2.21 -4.95 15.12
C PRO A 174 3.64 -4.99 15.66
N ASP A 175 3.80 -5.32 16.94
CA ASP A 175 5.12 -5.41 17.57
C ASP A 175 5.97 -6.56 16.99
N THR A 176 5.33 -7.56 16.38
CA THR A 176 5.96 -8.69 15.69
C THR A 176 6.57 -8.30 14.35
N PHE A 177 6.20 -7.16 13.76
CA PHE A 177 6.76 -6.69 12.49
C PHE A 177 8.30 -6.64 12.47
N LYS A 178 8.90 -6.30 13.60
CA LYS A 178 10.37 -6.29 13.76
C LYS A 178 11.05 -7.64 13.54
N GLN A 179 10.30 -8.75 13.53
CA GLN A 179 10.78 -10.10 13.33
C GLN A 179 10.84 -10.51 11.85
N ALA A 180 10.21 -9.75 10.97
CA ALA A 180 10.23 -10.02 9.53
C ALA A 180 11.67 -10.15 9.02
N LYS A 181 11.91 -11.07 8.08
CA LYS A 181 13.25 -11.30 7.50
C LYS A 181 13.47 -10.54 6.21
N ALA A 182 12.40 -10.08 5.60
CA ALA A 182 12.42 -9.38 4.32
C ALA A 182 13.33 -8.13 4.34
N ARG A 183 13.95 -7.83 3.21
CA ARG A 183 14.43 -6.47 2.92
C ARG A 183 13.23 -5.60 2.60
N ILE A 184 13.08 -4.46 3.25
CA ILE A 184 11.86 -3.66 3.20
C ILE A 184 12.16 -2.26 2.65
N LEU A 185 11.46 -1.88 1.58
CA LEU A 185 11.40 -0.52 1.07
C LEU A 185 10.09 0.12 1.49
N VAL A 186 10.18 1.24 2.20
CA VAL A 186 9.01 2.03 2.63
C VAL A 186 8.99 3.35 1.88
N THR A 187 7.89 3.66 1.23
CA THR A 187 7.75 4.92 0.48
C THR A 187 6.48 5.66 0.84
N VAL A 188 6.53 6.99 0.72
CA VAL A 188 5.40 7.90 0.94
C VAL A 188 5.58 9.13 0.07
N GLY A 189 4.49 9.68 -0.48
CA GLY A 189 4.52 10.92 -1.25
C GLY A 189 4.75 12.15 -0.34
N GLU A 190 5.52 13.12 -0.84
CA GLU A 190 5.83 14.37 -0.10
C GLU A 190 4.57 15.20 0.20
N GLN A 191 3.59 15.17 -0.71
CA GLN A 191 2.34 15.92 -0.59
C GLN A 191 1.27 15.18 0.23
N GLU A 192 1.57 13.97 0.72
CA GLU A 192 0.65 13.27 1.61
C GLU A 192 0.54 13.95 2.98
N LYS A 193 -0.58 13.68 3.68
CA LYS A 193 -0.77 14.20 5.05
C LYS A 193 0.37 13.74 5.95
N GLY A 194 0.83 14.60 6.86
CA GLY A 194 1.97 14.33 7.75
C GLY A 194 1.83 13.08 8.63
N ILE A 195 0.61 12.53 8.78
CA ILE A 195 0.38 11.24 9.45
C ILE A 195 0.95 10.08 8.61
N MET A 196 0.92 10.18 7.27
CA MET A 196 1.46 9.17 6.37
C MET A 196 2.99 9.15 6.45
N THR A 197 3.63 10.32 6.41
CA THR A 197 5.08 10.44 6.62
C THR A 197 5.51 9.86 7.97
N ARG A 198 4.77 10.18 9.06
CA ARG A 198 5.05 9.62 10.39
C ARG A 198 4.81 8.10 10.46
N SER A 199 3.86 7.59 9.68
CA SER A 199 3.64 6.14 9.56
C SER A 199 4.82 5.48 8.85
N ALA A 200 5.30 6.06 7.74
CA ALA A 200 6.49 5.58 7.03
C ALA A 200 7.74 5.63 7.93
N GLU A 201 7.96 6.73 8.67
CA GLU A 201 9.03 6.85 9.68
C GLU A 201 8.93 5.73 10.72
N LYS A 202 7.71 5.43 11.21
CA LYS A 202 7.49 4.39 12.22
C LYS A 202 7.81 2.99 11.69
N ILE A 203 7.37 2.66 10.48
CA ILE A 203 7.67 1.37 9.84
C ILE A 203 9.19 1.23 9.64
N THR A 204 9.82 2.26 9.04
CA THR A 204 11.27 2.27 8.78
C THR A 204 12.09 2.09 10.06
N ASN A 205 11.70 2.77 11.15
CA ASN A 205 12.43 2.68 12.42
C ASN A 205 12.14 1.40 13.22
N ALA A 206 11.07 0.69 12.91
CA ALA A 206 10.70 -0.55 13.59
C ALA A 206 11.49 -1.76 13.10
N HIS A 207 12.15 -1.67 11.93
CA HIS A 207 12.81 -2.82 11.33
C HIS A 207 14.24 -2.48 10.85
N PRO A 208 15.27 -3.30 11.19
CA PRO A 208 16.66 -3.00 10.87
C PRO A 208 16.96 -3.01 9.36
N ASN A 209 16.27 -3.86 8.60
CA ASN A 209 16.43 -4.00 7.14
C ASN A 209 15.43 -3.14 6.35
N ALA A 210 14.79 -2.14 6.98
CA ALA A 210 13.89 -1.23 6.31
C ALA A 210 14.61 0.06 5.90
N ALA A 211 14.48 0.43 4.63
CA ALA A 211 14.89 1.72 4.08
C ALA A 211 13.65 2.54 3.74
N GLY A 212 13.56 3.78 4.23
CA GLY A 212 12.39 4.63 4.04
C GLY A 212 12.70 5.87 3.21
N PHE A 213 11.82 6.19 2.26
CA PHE A 213 11.99 7.32 1.35
C PHE A 213 10.70 8.11 1.16
N ILE A 214 10.87 9.42 0.99
CA ILE A 214 9.84 10.35 0.53
C ILE A 214 10.03 10.57 -0.96
N VAL A 215 8.94 10.42 -1.72
CA VAL A 215 8.91 10.70 -3.15
C VAL A 215 8.52 12.17 -3.33
N PRO A 216 9.36 13.02 -3.93
CA PRO A 216 9.08 14.45 -4.06
C PRO A 216 7.96 14.73 -5.06
N ASP A 217 7.27 15.84 -4.84
CA ASP A 217 6.26 16.42 -5.74
C ASP A 217 5.10 15.45 -6.10
N ILE A 218 4.73 14.54 -5.19
CA ILE A 218 3.67 13.57 -5.42
C ILE A 218 2.80 13.38 -4.18
N GLY A 219 1.52 13.08 -4.39
CA GLY A 219 0.55 12.70 -3.37
C GLY A 219 0.47 11.20 -3.13
N HIS A 220 -0.74 10.76 -2.78
CA HIS A 220 -1.01 9.36 -2.43
C HIS A 220 -0.92 8.40 -3.63
N THR A 221 -1.16 8.89 -4.83
CA THR A 221 -1.29 8.10 -6.06
C THR A 221 0.01 7.91 -6.84
N PHE A 222 1.13 7.85 -6.14
CA PHE A 222 2.46 7.66 -6.71
C PHE A 222 2.55 6.53 -7.75
N THR A 223 1.88 5.41 -7.49
CA THR A 223 1.87 4.25 -8.37
C THR A 223 1.30 4.53 -9.76
N PHE A 224 0.45 5.54 -9.90
CA PHE A 224 -0.16 5.96 -11.17
C PHE A 224 0.57 7.15 -11.78
N GLU A 225 0.75 8.22 -11.01
CA GLU A 225 1.22 9.50 -11.52
C GLU A 225 2.70 9.50 -11.92
N LYS A 226 3.54 8.69 -11.27
CA LYS A 226 4.98 8.53 -11.58
C LYS A 226 5.32 7.04 -11.74
N LYS A 227 4.59 6.37 -12.61
CA LYS A 227 4.69 4.91 -12.82
C LYS A 227 6.13 4.47 -13.15
N GLU A 228 6.82 5.18 -14.05
CA GLU A 228 8.19 4.84 -14.47
C GLU A 228 9.15 4.91 -13.27
N LEU A 229 9.02 5.95 -12.45
CA LEU A 229 9.81 6.10 -11.23
C LEU A 229 9.51 4.98 -10.21
N PHE A 230 8.23 4.62 -10.07
CA PHE A 230 7.82 3.52 -9.18
C PHE A 230 8.41 2.18 -9.64
N VAL A 231 8.39 1.91 -10.94
CA VAL A 231 8.97 0.69 -11.53
C VAL A 231 10.49 0.67 -11.37
N ASP A 232 11.18 1.79 -11.67
CA ASP A 232 12.64 1.85 -11.55
C ASP A 232 13.10 1.71 -10.09
N MET A 233 12.38 2.32 -9.17
CA MET A 233 12.61 2.18 -7.74
C MET A 233 12.50 0.72 -7.28
N ILE A 234 11.45 -0.01 -7.72
CA ILE A 234 11.26 -1.43 -7.38
C ILE A 234 12.40 -2.26 -7.98
N LYS A 235 12.69 -2.10 -9.27
CA LYS A 235 13.78 -2.83 -9.94
C LYS A 235 15.11 -2.56 -9.26
N SER A 236 15.44 -1.29 -8.99
CA SER A 236 16.68 -0.93 -8.31
C SER A 236 16.79 -1.54 -6.92
N PHE A 237 15.69 -1.59 -6.16
CA PHE A 237 15.68 -2.20 -4.84
C PHE A 237 15.85 -3.72 -4.89
N ILE A 238 15.17 -4.40 -5.83
CA ILE A 238 15.28 -5.85 -6.00
C ILE A 238 16.72 -6.22 -6.39
N GLU A 239 17.31 -5.50 -7.34
CA GLU A 239 18.63 -5.75 -7.91
C GLU A 239 19.78 -5.18 -7.06
N GLU A 240 19.49 -4.61 -5.90
CA GLU A 240 20.47 -3.96 -4.99
C GLU A 240 21.29 -2.84 -5.66
N ARG A 241 20.70 -2.19 -6.67
CA ARG A 241 21.26 -1.00 -7.31
C ARG A 241 20.96 0.26 -6.50
N ALA A 242 21.64 1.34 -6.81
CA ALA A 242 21.32 2.66 -6.26
C ALA A 242 19.86 3.02 -6.62
N LEU A 243 19.10 3.45 -5.62
CA LEU A 243 17.76 3.97 -5.84
C LEU A 243 17.78 5.29 -6.59
N PRO A 244 16.69 5.67 -7.29
CA PRO A 244 16.59 6.95 -7.97
C PRO A 244 17.03 8.13 -7.08
N ALA A 245 17.90 8.99 -7.61
CA ALA A 245 18.55 10.07 -6.83
C ALA A 245 17.57 11.14 -6.31
N GLU A 246 16.39 11.23 -6.90
CA GLU A 246 15.34 12.17 -6.47
C GLU A 246 14.66 11.77 -5.16
N LEU A 247 14.75 10.52 -4.73
CA LEU A 247 14.15 10.04 -3.49
C LEU A 247 14.85 10.63 -2.26
N LYS A 248 14.10 11.16 -1.30
CA LYS A 248 14.60 11.75 -0.06
C LYS A 248 14.56 10.74 1.07
N GLU A 249 15.70 10.35 1.62
CA GLU A 249 15.73 9.37 2.72
C GLU A 249 15.07 9.90 3.99
N ILE A 250 14.16 9.11 4.59
CA ILE A 250 13.40 9.48 5.80
C ILE A 250 14.33 9.68 7.01
N ARG A 251 15.36 8.86 7.17
CA ARG A 251 16.29 8.94 8.32
C ARG A 251 17.11 10.25 8.34
N GLN A 252 17.43 10.82 7.20
CA GLN A 252 18.15 12.10 7.11
C GLN A 252 17.30 13.27 7.60
N LEU A 253 15.99 13.24 7.34
CA LEU A 253 15.06 14.29 7.78
C LEU A 253 14.87 14.34 9.29
N SER A 254 14.95 13.22 9.99
CA SER A 254 14.85 13.17 11.46
C SER A 254 16.04 13.85 12.15
N HIS A 255 17.24 13.76 11.57
CA HIS A 255 18.44 14.44 12.07
C HIS A 255 18.41 15.95 11.82
N LEU A 256 17.88 16.41 10.70
CA LEU A 256 17.73 17.83 10.39
C LEU A 256 16.74 18.53 11.32
N LYS A 257 15.57 17.94 11.56
CA LYS A 257 14.57 18.49 12.49
C LYS A 257 15.07 18.58 13.94
N ARG A 258 15.98 17.71 14.38
CA ARG A 258 16.62 17.79 15.71
C ARG A 258 17.63 18.94 15.78
N LYS A 259 18.39 19.21 14.70
CA LYS A 259 19.34 20.34 14.64
C LYS A 259 18.64 21.69 14.64
N ASP A 260 17.51 21.82 13.94
CA ASP A 260 16.75 23.08 13.89
C ASP A 260 16.04 23.42 15.21
N LYS A 261 15.55 22.41 15.95
CA LYS A 261 15.00 22.63 17.30
C LYS A 261 16.07 23.09 18.29
N HIS A 262 17.32 22.62 18.14
CA HIS A 262 18.42 23.05 19.02
C HIS A 262 18.93 24.49 18.70
N LYS A 263 18.73 24.96 17.45
CA LYS A 263 19.08 26.33 17.05
C LYS A 263 18.01 27.38 17.40
N ARG A 264 16.75 26.98 17.63
CA ARG A 264 15.66 27.91 18.01
C ARG A 264 15.44 28.01 19.53
N GLY A 265 16.22 27.30 20.32
CA GLY A 265 16.17 27.30 21.79
C GLY A 265 17.39 27.93 22.44
N LYS A 266 18.17 28.77 21.72
CA LYS A 266 19.24 29.60 22.28
C LYS A 266 18.93 31.07 22.05
#